data_22d45a0184d6af8353275e8b3f498a68
#
_entry.id   22d45a0184d6af8353275e8b3f498a68
#
_cell.length_a   1.000
_cell.length_b   1.000
_cell.length_c   1.000
_cell.angle_alpha   90.00
_cell.angle_beta   90.00
_cell.angle_gamma   90.00
#
_symmetry.space_group_name_H-M   'P 1'
#
loop_
_entity.id
_entity.type
_entity.pdbx_description
1 polymer ?
#
loop_
_entity_poly.entity_id
_entity_poly.type
_entity_poly.pdbx_seq_one_letter_code
_entity_poly.pdbx_strand_id
1 'polypeptide(L)'
;MDRGYVYVNKANYLHNIEVLKKLSNKELCLVVKANGYGHGIEWTVKTAMEAGIKWFAVASISEARKVRAQSDELRVLLLTEPSLDELDNIERHNIDLTVYNDFFIDGLEESGKEFSTHIKIDTGMHRVGCEPEDFKNLYNKIKKSKTINLSGICTHFPLADEKIEPTQESIELFKETIKDIDLDDLLIHADNSGSSFYNFDPTFNLSRVGLTV
;
A
#
# COMPACT_ATOMS: atom_id res chain seq x y z
N MET A 1 -27.16 -23.78 -10.73
CA MET A 1 -26.37 -23.82 -11.99
C MET A 1 -25.58 -22.56 -12.05
N ASP A 2 -24.26 -22.68 -12.02
CA ASP A 2 -23.39 -21.54 -12.22
C ASP A 2 -23.53 -21.06 -13.67
N ARG A 3 -23.73 -19.75 -13.85
CA ARG A 3 -24.01 -19.16 -15.16
C ARG A 3 -22.76 -18.69 -15.91
N GLY A 4 -21.57 -18.90 -15.33
CA GLY A 4 -20.31 -18.52 -15.94
C GLY A 4 -19.12 -19.03 -15.15
N TYR A 5 -17.97 -19.07 -15.81
CA TYR A 5 -16.69 -19.47 -15.23
C TYR A 5 -15.63 -18.41 -15.49
N VAL A 6 -14.75 -18.20 -14.52
CA VAL A 6 -13.54 -17.41 -14.70
C VAL A 6 -12.35 -18.38 -14.65
N TYR A 7 -11.58 -18.42 -15.72
CA TYR A 7 -10.33 -19.16 -15.77
C TYR A 7 -9.15 -18.22 -15.55
N VAL A 8 -8.40 -18.45 -14.46
CA VAL A 8 -7.17 -17.72 -14.20
C VAL A 8 -5.98 -18.61 -14.57
N ASN A 9 -5.16 -18.15 -15.51
CA ASN A 9 -4.01 -18.89 -15.99
C ASN A 9 -2.79 -18.59 -15.12
N LYS A 10 -2.32 -19.59 -14.38
CA LYS A 10 -1.19 -19.44 -13.47
C LYS A 10 0.10 -18.99 -14.18
N ALA A 11 0.39 -19.57 -15.34
CA ALA A 11 1.61 -19.22 -16.06
C ALA A 11 1.59 -17.77 -16.56
N ASN A 12 0.45 -17.28 -17.03
CA ASN A 12 0.30 -15.89 -17.44
C ASN A 12 0.39 -14.95 -16.23
N TYR A 13 -0.22 -15.32 -15.09
CA TYR A 13 -0.15 -14.55 -13.86
C TYR A 13 1.29 -14.39 -13.37
N LEU A 14 2.06 -15.47 -13.30
CA LEU A 14 3.48 -15.44 -12.95
C LEU A 14 4.31 -14.65 -13.96
N HIS A 15 4.03 -14.81 -15.25
CA HIS A 15 4.69 -14.04 -16.31
C HIS A 15 4.46 -12.53 -16.13
N ASN A 16 3.24 -12.12 -15.87
CA ASN A 16 2.90 -10.69 -15.65
C ASN A 16 3.65 -10.12 -14.43
N ILE A 17 3.76 -10.87 -13.33
CA ILE A 17 4.56 -10.46 -12.17
C ILE A 17 6.04 -10.25 -12.56
N GLU A 18 6.63 -11.18 -13.30
CA GLU A 18 8.03 -11.06 -13.73
C GLU A 18 8.27 -9.88 -14.70
N VAL A 19 7.31 -9.60 -15.58
CA VAL A 19 7.34 -8.40 -16.43
C VAL A 19 7.30 -7.14 -15.59
N LEU A 20 6.38 -7.06 -14.62
CA LEU A 20 6.24 -5.90 -13.73
C LEU A 20 7.48 -5.66 -12.88
N LYS A 21 8.11 -6.71 -12.35
CA LYS A 21 9.39 -6.61 -11.63
C LYS A 21 10.49 -5.97 -12.48
N LYS A 22 10.58 -6.38 -13.73
CA LYS A 22 11.60 -5.85 -14.67
C LYS A 22 11.33 -4.42 -15.05
N LEU A 23 10.06 -4.06 -15.27
CA LEU A 23 9.67 -2.70 -15.68
C LEU A 23 9.77 -1.69 -14.55
N SER A 24 9.28 -2.03 -13.36
CA SER A 24 9.28 -1.11 -12.22
C SER A 24 10.67 -0.92 -11.63
N ASN A 25 11.55 -1.93 -11.71
CA ASN A 25 12.85 -1.99 -11.03
C ASN A 25 12.77 -1.63 -9.53
N LYS A 26 11.64 -1.97 -8.91
CA LYS A 26 11.28 -1.68 -7.50
C LYS A 26 10.76 -2.95 -6.86
N GLU A 27 10.69 -2.96 -5.53
CA GLU A 27 9.93 -3.99 -4.83
C GLU A 27 8.44 -3.90 -5.21
N LEU A 28 7.79 -5.04 -5.39
CA LEU A 28 6.36 -5.08 -5.72
C LEU A 28 5.51 -5.36 -4.48
N CYS A 29 4.49 -4.55 -4.28
CA CYS A 29 3.37 -4.80 -3.40
C CYS A 29 2.15 -5.17 -4.24
N LEU A 30 1.68 -6.43 -4.16
CA LEU A 30 0.49 -6.83 -4.88
C LEU A 30 -0.78 -6.41 -4.13
N VAL A 31 -1.61 -5.64 -4.80
CA VAL A 31 -2.93 -5.25 -4.30
C VAL A 31 -3.91 -6.37 -4.59
N VAL A 32 -4.42 -7.03 -3.53
CA VAL A 32 -5.28 -8.22 -3.64
C VAL A 32 -6.67 -8.01 -3.04
N LYS A 33 -7.09 -6.75 -2.92
CA LYS A 33 -8.45 -6.39 -2.48
C LYS A 33 -9.54 -6.92 -3.42
N ALA A 34 -10.80 -6.87 -3.00
CA ALA A 34 -11.95 -7.37 -3.73
C ALA A 34 -11.74 -8.83 -4.20
N ASN A 35 -11.29 -9.68 -3.24
CA ASN A 35 -10.99 -11.08 -3.50
C ASN A 35 -9.98 -11.29 -4.64
N GLY A 36 -8.85 -10.52 -4.62
CA GLY A 36 -7.83 -10.56 -5.67
C GLY A 36 -8.36 -10.07 -7.02
N TYR A 37 -9.16 -9.00 -7.02
CA TYR A 37 -9.87 -8.48 -8.20
C TYR A 37 -10.70 -9.56 -8.92
N GLY A 38 -11.26 -10.51 -8.15
CA GLY A 38 -12.07 -11.61 -8.64
C GLY A 38 -11.30 -12.90 -8.96
N HIS A 39 -9.97 -12.89 -8.90
CA HIS A 39 -9.13 -14.07 -9.14
C HIS A 39 -9.12 -15.06 -7.95
N GLY A 40 -9.60 -14.63 -6.77
CA GLY A 40 -9.51 -15.39 -5.53
C GLY A 40 -8.24 -15.06 -4.74
N ILE A 41 -8.42 -14.39 -3.59
CA ILE A 41 -7.31 -13.83 -2.80
C ILE A 41 -6.28 -14.90 -2.38
N GLU A 42 -6.74 -16.07 -1.93
CA GLU A 42 -5.85 -17.15 -1.48
C GLU A 42 -5.02 -17.71 -2.63
N TRP A 43 -5.65 -17.93 -3.79
CA TRP A 43 -4.95 -18.40 -4.98
C TRP A 43 -3.94 -17.37 -5.47
N THR A 44 -4.34 -16.08 -5.52
CA THR A 44 -3.50 -14.96 -5.93
C THR A 44 -2.26 -14.85 -5.05
N VAL A 45 -2.44 -14.86 -3.72
CA VAL A 45 -1.33 -14.75 -2.76
C VAL A 45 -0.38 -15.93 -2.89
N LYS A 46 -0.88 -17.18 -2.88
CA LYS A 46 -0.04 -18.38 -3.05
C LYS A 46 0.77 -18.36 -4.34
N THR A 47 0.12 -17.97 -5.44
CA THR A 47 0.80 -17.90 -6.74
C THR A 47 1.87 -16.80 -6.77
N ALA A 48 1.57 -15.64 -6.19
CA ALA A 48 2.53 -14.53 -6.12
C ALA A 48 3.74 -14.84 -5.23
N MET A 49 3.55 -15.61 -4.14
CA MET A 49 4.66 -16.08 -3.30
C MET A 49 5.65 -16.94 -4.08
N GLU A 50 5.21 -17.75 -5.04
CA GLU A 50 6.10 -18.52 -5.91
C GLU A 50 6.99 -17.61 -6.78
N ALA A 51 6.51 -16.42 -7.12
CA ALA A 51 7.31 -15.39 -7.78
C ALA A 51 8.13 -14.53 -6.80
N GLY A 52 8.17 -14.87 -5.51
CA GLY A 52 8.95 -14.17 -4.49
C GLY A 52 8.33 -12.86 -4.00
N ILE A 53 7.03 -12.64 -4.23
CA ILE A 53 6.34 -11.47 -3.68
C ILE A 53 6.15 -11.65 -2.17
N LYS A 54 6.52 -10.62 -1.40
CA LYS A 54 6.40 -10.59 0.05
C LYS A 54 5.40 -9.54 0.54
N TRP A 55 5.12 -8.49 -0.24
CA TRP A 55 4.22 -7.42 0.09
C TRP A 55 2.86 -7.58 -0.59
N PHE A 56 1.82 -7.43 0.23
CA PHE A 56 0.43 -7.45 -0.23
C PHE A 56 -0.33 -6.27 0.35
N ALA A 57 -1.23 -5.67 -0.44
CA ALA A 57 -2.10 -4.60 0.03
C ALA A 57 -3.58 -4.96 -0.14
N VAL A 58 -4.36 -4.61 0.85
CA VAL A 58 -5.78 -4.95 0.97
C VAL A 58 -6.62 -3.74 1.39
N ALA A 59 -7.94 -3.85 1.31
CA ALA A 59 -8.87 -2.80 1.70
C ALA A 59 -9.63 -3.10 3.00
N SER A 60 -9.51 -4.31 3.56
CA SER A 60 -10.21 -4.69 4.79
C SER A 60 -9.38 -5.65 5.65
N ILE A 61 -9.67 -5.67 6.95
CA ILE A 61 -9.05 -6.60 7.91
C ILE A 61 -9.37 -8.05 7.54
N SER A 62 -10.58 -8.32 7.06
CA SER A 62 -10.95 -9.67 6.63
C SER A 62 -10.11 -10.19 5.47
N GLU A 63 -9.73 -9.32 4.53
CA GLU A 63 -8.79 -9.65 3.45
C GLU A 63 -7.36 -9.81 3.99
N ALA A 64 -6.92 -8.92 4.89
CA ALA A 64 -5.61 -9.02 5.54
C ALA A 64 -5.41 -10.36 6.24
N ARG A 65 -6.41 -10.83 6.96
CA ARG A 65 -6.40 -12.15 7.61
C ARG A 65 -6.23 -13.30 6.62
N LYS A 66 -6.86 -13.23 5.44
CA LYS A 66 -6.70 -14.25 4.38
C LYS A 66 -5.29 -14.26 3.80
N VAL A 67 -4.66 -13.09 3.64
CA VAL A 67 -3.25 -12.98 3.22
C VAL A 67 -2.35 -13.56 4.30
N ARG A 68 -2.50 -13.13 5.56
CA ARG A 68 -1.71 -13.59 6.70
C ARG A 68 -1.82 -15.10 6.93
N ALA A 69 -2.98 -15.69 6.66
CA ALA A 69 -3.19 -17.13 6.74
C ALA A 69 -2.33 -17.97 5.75
N GLN A 70 -1.69 -17.33 4.76
CA GLN A 70 -0.80 -18.03 3.82
C GLN A 70 0.64 -18.12 4.35
N SER A 71 1.12 -17.10 5.08
CA SER A 71 2.43 -17.11 5.76
C SER A 71 2.56 -15.92 6.71
N ASP A 72 3.25 -16.14 7.83
CA ASP A 72 3.60 -15.08 8.80
C ASP A 72 4.74 -14.17 8.30
N GLU A 73 5.48 -14.59 7.28
CA GLU A 73 6.58 -13.80 6.70
C GLU A 73 6.11 -12.70 5.74
N LEU A 74 4.83 -12.73 5.36
CA LEU A 74 4.29 -11.73 4.43
C LEU A 74 4.11 -10.38 5.13
N ARG A 75 4.31 -9.30 4.40
CA ARG A 75 3.94 -7.95 4.81
C ARG A 75 2.56 -7.63 4.24
N VAL A 76 1.71 -7.07 5.07
CA VAL A 76 0.31 -6.79 4.70
C VAL A 76 -0.03 -5.35 5.03
N LEU A 77 -0.26 -4.54 3.99
CA LEU A 77 -0.62 -3.13 4.12
C LEU A 77 -2.12 -2.95 3.96
N LEU A 78 -2.76 -2.36 4.95
CA LEU A 78 -4.14 -1.90 4.85
C LEU A 78 -4.18 -0.50 4.22
N LEU A 79 -4.88 -0.35 3.09
CA LEU A 79 -4.86 0.84 2.25
C LEU A 79 -5.71 2.03 2.76
N THR A 80 -6.43 1.84 3.85
CA THR A 80 -7.30 2.85 4.49
C THR A 80 -7.23 2.71 6.00
N GLU A 81 -7.52 3.78 6.73
CA GLU A 81 -7.71 3.70 8.18
C GLU A 81 -8.92 2.81 8.51
N PRO A 82 -8.75 1.82 9.39
CA PRO A 82 -9.85 1.00 9.90
C PRO A 82 -10.57 1.71 11.04
N SER A 83 -11.59 1.07 11.60
CA SER A 83 -12.19 1.48 12.86
C SER A 83 -11.24 1.15 14.04
N LEU A 84 -11.24 2.00 15.09
CA LEU A 84 -10.40 1.79 16.27
C LEU A 84 -10.77 0.52 17.07
N ASP A 85 -11.97 0.00 16.92
CA ASP A 85 -12.37 -1.28 17.53
C ASP A 85 -11.73 -2.51 16.88
N GLU A 86 -11.05 -2.35 15.75
CA GLU A 86 -10.33 -3.42 15.08
C GLU A 86 -8.83 -3.51 15.46
N LEU A 87 -8.32 -2.64 16.35
CA LEU A 87 -6.90 -2.58 16.69
C LEU A 87 -6.35 -3.90 17.25
N ASP A 88 -7.14 -4.67 18.00
CA ASP A 88 -6.74 -6.01 18.48
C ASP A 88 -6.48 -6.99 17.32
N ASN A 89 -7.27 -6.91 16.27
CA ASN A 89 -7.09 -7.76 15.09
C ASN A 89 -5.86 -7.32 14.27
N ILE A 90 -5.61 -6.02 14.19
CA ILE A 90 -4.49 -5.43 13.46
C ILE A 90 -3.16 -5.85 14.09
N GLU A 91 -3.03 -5.65 15.42
CA GLU A 91 -1.85 -6.06 16.18
C GLU A 91 -1.62 -7.58 16.06
N ARG A 92 -2.66 -8.38 16.36
CA ARG A 92 -2.57 -9.86 16.31
C ARG A 92 -2.09 -10.39 14.97
N HIS A 93 -2.47 -9.75 13.88
CA HIS A 93 -2.14 -10.17 12.52
C HIS A 93 -0.97 -9.40 11.92
N ASN A 94 -0.30 -8.54 12.70
CA ASN A 94 0.84 -7.73 12.26
C ASN A 94 0.56 -7.04 10.90
N ILE A 95 -0.47 -6.19 10.88
CA ILE A 95 -0.92 -5.49 9.68
C ILE A 95 -0.34 -4.07 9.71
N ASP A 96 0.37 -3.70 8.64
CA ASP A 96 0.83 -2.33 8.43
C ASP A 96 -0.37 -1.43 8.09
N LEU A 97 -0.44 -0.26 8.73
CA LEU A 97 -1.56 0.68 8.58
C LEU A 97 -1.22 1.84 7.66
N THR A 98 -2.14 2.21 6.79
CA THR A 98 -2.11 3.53 6.16
C THR A 98 -2.81 4.52 7.07
N VAL A 99 -2.14 5.62 7.46
CA VAL A 99 -2.66 6.65 8.37
C VAL A 99 -2.61 8.02 7.72
N TYR A 100 -3.61 8.84 8.00
CA TYR A 100 -3.73 10.19 7.44
C TYR A 100 -4.58 11.14 8.29
N ASN A 101 -5.05 10.67 9.46
CA ASN A 101 -5.92 11.42 10.34
C ASN A 101 -5.31 11.53 11.74
N ASP A 102 -5.21 12.74 12.26
CA ASP A 102 -4.62 13.00 13.57
C ASP A 102 -5.37 12.30 14.70
N PHE A 103 -6.71 12.30 14.64
CA PHE A 103 -7.56 11.58 15.59
C PHE A 103 -7.32 10.07 15.59
N PHE A 104 -7.08 9.48 14.41
CA PHE A 104 -6.79 8.05 14.32
C PHE A 104 -5.42 7.72 14.96
N ILE A 105 -4.41 8.57 14.76
CA ILE A 105 -3.10 8.44 15.41
C ILE A 105 -3.21 8.55 16.94
N ASP A 106 -4.06 9.47 17.45
CA ASP A 106 -4.33 9.53 18.89
C ASP A 106 -4.91 8.23 19.43
N GLY A 107 -5.87 7.65 18.71
CA GLY A 107 -6.46 6.35 19.08
C GLY A 107 -5.44 5.19 19.07
N LEU A 108 -4.47 5.20 18.13
CA LEU A 108 -3.36 4.24 18.16
C LEU A 108 -2.49 4.40 19.41
N GLU A 109 -2.10 5.64 19.76
CA GLU A 109 -1.34 5.95 20.97
C GLU A 109 -2.07 5.53 22.25
N GLU A 110 -3.35 5.89 22.37
CA GLU A 110 -4.19 5.56 23.52
C GLU A 110 -4.36 4.06 23.73
N SER A 111 -4.30 3.27 22.65
CA SER A 111 -4.38 1.80 22.73
C SER A 111 -3.19 1.17 23.45
N GLY A 112 -2.03 1.84 23.47
CA GLY A 112 -0.77 1.34 24.03
C GLY A 112 -0.16 0.16 23.28
N LYS A 113 -0.67 -0.16 22.08
CA LYS A 113 -0.22 -1.27 21.21
C LYS A 113 0.78 -0.79 20.17
N GLU A 114 1.60 -1.73 19.66
CA GLU A 114 2.61 -1.42 18.66
C GLU A 114 2.06 -1.57 17.24
N PHE A 115 2.30 -0.54 16.40
CA PHE A 115 1.86 -0.52 15.01
C PHE A 115 2.95 -0.03 14.07
N SER A 116 3.04 -0.66 12.89
CA SER A 116 3.77 -0.14 11.74
C SER A 116 2.83 0.69 10.86
N THR A 117 3.24 1.90 10.51
CA THR A 117 2.38 2.86 9.80
C THR A 117 3.03 3.43 8.55
N HIS A 118 2.20 3.76 7.57
CA HIS A 118 2.55 4.50 6.38
C HIS A 118 1.69 5.76 6.31
N ILE A 119 2.29 6.95 6.38
CA ILE A 119 1.55 8.20 6.22
C ILE A 119 1.13 8.32 4.77
N LYS A 120 -0.15 8.57 4.54
CA LYS A 120 -0.67 8.83 3.21
C LYS A 120 -1.00 10.30 3.03
N ILE A 121 -0.42 10.90 1.97
CA ILE A 121 -0.64 12.29 1.57
C ILE A 121 -1.59 12.28 0.35
N ASP A 122 -2.57 13.15 0.33
CA ASP A 122 -3.38 13.39 -0.88
C ASP A 122 -2.67 14.43 -1.76
N THR A 123 -2.29 14.02 -2.95
CA THR A 123 -1.60 14.86 -3.92
C THR A 123 -2.40 14.99 -5.23
N GLY A 124 -3.74 14.92 -5.12
CA GLY A 124 -4.62 15.14 -6.24
C GLY A 124 -5.62 14.01 -6.56
N MET A 125 -5.59 12.90 -5.81
CA MET A 125 -6.59 11.83 -5.97
C MET A 125 -7.92 12.16 -5.30
N HIS A 126 -7.91 13.02 -4.26
CA HIS A 126 -9.09 13.51 -3.53
C HIS A 126 -10.03 12.42 -3.01
N ARG A 127 -9.44 11.37 -2.44
CA ARG A 127 -10.20 10.23 -1.91
C ARG A 127 -9.92 9.95 -0.45
N VAL A 128 -8.68 9.74 -0.09
CA VAL A 128 -8.16 9.54 1.26
C VAL A 128 -6.68 9.95 1.30
N GLY A 129 -6.24 10.51 2.41
CA GLY A 129 -4.90 11.06 2.62
C GLY A 129 -5.01 12.34 3.45
N CYS A 130 -3.95 12.71 4.15
CA CYS A 130 -3.87 14.03 4.76
C CYS A 130 -3.57 15.09 3.69
N GLU A 131 -3.94 16.33 3.96
CA GLU A 131 -3.49 17.44 3.15
C GLU A 131 -1.96 17.61 3.30
N PRO A 132 -1.25 18.10 2.26
CA PRO A 132 0.19 18.31 2.33
C PRO A 132 0.64 19.16 3.51
N GLU A 133 -0.15 20.17 3.89
CA GLU A 133 0.10 21.08 5.02
C GLU A 133 0.08 20.35 6.36
N ASP A 134 -0.73 19.31 6.50
CA ASP A 134 -0.91 18.54 7.75
C ASP A 134 0.17 17.45 7.90
N PHE A 135 0.83 17.06 6.82
CA PHE A 135 1.80 15.97 6.82
C PHE A 135 2.87 16.11 7.90
N LYS A 136 3.46 17.31 8.03
CA LYS A 136 4.56 17.54 8.99
C LYS A 136 4.11 17.35 10.43
N ASN A 137 2.85 17.69 10.75
CA ASN A 137 2.29 17.46 12.07
C ASN A 137 2.15 15.96 12.36
N LEU A 138 1.57 15.19 11.44
CA LEU A 138 1.41 13.73 11.57
C LEU A 138 2.76 13.03 11.67
N TYR A 139 3.72 13.40 10.82
CA TYR A 139 5.08 12.88 10.84
C TYR A 139 5.74 13.10 12.21
N ASN A 140 5.72 14.33 12.73
CA ASN A 140 6.32 14.66 14.01
C ASN A 140 5.65 13.92 15.17
N LYS A 141 4.35 13.69 15.11
CA LYS A 141 3.58 12.96 16.10
C LYS A 141 4.01 11.51 16.14
N ILE A 142 4.06 10.84 14.99
CA ILE A 142 4.50 9.45 14.87
C ILE A 142 5.97 9.30 15.29
N LYS A 143 6.86 10.19 14.87
CA LYS A 143 8.28 10.14 15.24
C LYS A 143 8.54 10.30 16.74
N LYS A 144 7.63 10.91 17.49
CA LYS A 144 7.70 11.03 18.96
C LYS A 144 7.07 9.83 19.68
N SER A 145 6.26 9.06 18.97
CA SER A 145 5.63 7.87 19.53
C SER A 145 6.65 6.82 19.95
N LYS A 146 6.29 6.05 20.97
CA LYS A 146 7.05 4.86 21.39
C LYS A 146 6.43 3.56 20.90
N THR A 147 5.19 3.64 20.43
CA THR A 147 4.37 2.51 20.06
C THR A 147 4.00 2.51 18.57
N ILE A 148 4.10 3.67 17.91
CA ILE A 148 3.81 3.79 16.48
C ILE A 148 5.13 3.96 15.72
N ASN A 149 5.43 3.00 14.85
CA ASN A 149 6.61 3.03 13.99
C ASN A 149 6.24 3.56 12.61
N LEU A 150 6.95 4.58 12.11
CA LEU A 150 6.83 5.03 10.73
C LEU A 150 7.64 4.10 9.82
N SER A 151 6.97 3.32 9.00
CA SER A 151 7.56 2.37 8.04
C SER A 151 7.50 2.86 6.59
N GLY A 152 6.69 3.87 6.30
CA GLY A 152 6.63 4.42 4.95
C GLY A 152 5.81 5.68 4.81
N ILE A 153 5.89 6.26 3.60
CA ILE A 153 5.10 7.42 3.18
C ILE A 153 4.58 7.15 1.79
N CYS A 154 3.34 7.51 1.53
CA CYS A 154 2.75 7.23 0.22
C CYS A 154 1.77 8.29 -0.25
N THR A 155 1.51 8.24 -1.55
CA THR A 155 0.38 8.86 -2.19
C THR A 155 -0.28 7.90 -3.18
N HIS A 156 -1.17 8.37 -4.01
CA HIS A 156 -1.78 7.61 -5.10
C HIS A 156 -2.05 8.52 -6.28
N PHE A 157 -1.42 8.22 -7.42
CA PHE A 157 -1.53 9.05 -8.60
C PHE A 157 -2.94 9.03 -9.20
N PRO A 158 -3.52 10.20 -9.48
CA PRO A 158 -4.72 10.28 -10.29
C PRO A 158 -4.38 10.01 -11.76
N LEU A 159 -5.29 9.39 -12.51
CA LEU A 159 -5.24 9.29 -13.98
C LEU A 159 -3.90 8.79 -14.59
N ALA A 160 -3.12 8.00 -13.85
CA ALA A 160 -1.78 7.57 -14.28
C ALA A 160 -1.78 6.67 -15.54
N ASP A 161 -2.92 6.12 -15.89
CA ASP A 161 -3.18 5.31 -17.09
C ASP A 161 -3.73 6.13 -18.27
N GLU A 162 -4.16 7.38 -18.04
CA GLU A 162 -4.78 8.22 -19.06
C GLU A 162 -3.93 9.46 -19.40
N LYS A 163 -3.31 10.10 -18.39
CA LYS A 163 -2.61 11.39 -18.54
C LYS A 163 -1.34 11.45 -17.69
N ILE A 164 -0.28 11.95 -18.30
CA ILE A 164 1.03 12.09 -17.65
C ILE A 164 1.08 13.33 -16.76
N GLU A 165 0.51 14.46 -17.19
CA GLU A 165 0.62 15.73 -16.50
C GLU A 165 0.11 15.72 -15.06
N PRO A 166 -1.11 15.20 -14.75
CA PRO A 166 -1.57 15.13 -13.36
C PRO A 166 -0.71 14.22 -12.48
N THR A 167 -0.07 13.20 -13.08
CA THR A 167 0.87 12.33 -12.37
C THR A 167 2.14 13.09 -12.02
N GLN A 168 2.68 13.90 -12.92
CA GLN A 168 3.87 14.73 -12.67
C GLN A 168 3.59 15.79 -11.60
N GLU A 169 2.47 16.49 -11.68
CA GLU A 169 2.04 17.45 -10.65
C GLU A 169 1.94 16.78 -9.25
N SER A 170 1.35 15.57 -9.21
CA SER A 170 1.25 14.78 -7.98
C SER A 170 2.63 14.39 -7.42
N ILE A 171 3.60 14.04 -8.27
CA ILE A 171 4.97 13.71 -7.87
C ILE A 171 5.68 14.95 -7.31
N GLU A 172 5.57 16.09 -7.99
CA GLU A 172 6.20 17.33 -7.55
C GLU A 172 5.66 17.77 -6.19
N LEU A 173 4.34 17.77 -6.01
CA LEU A 173 3.70 18.10 -4.74
C LEU A 173 4.12 17.13 -3.62
N PHE A 174 4.16 15.83 -3.91
CA PHE A 174 4.60 14.83 -2.95
C PHE A 174 6.04 15.09 -2.51
N LYS A 175 6.96 15.27 -3.45
CA LYS A 175 8.38 15.52 -3.16
C LYS A 175 8.59 16.82 -2.38
N GLU A 176 7.89 17.88 -2.73
CA GLU A 176 7.94 19.14 -2.00
C GLU A 176 7.45 18.97 -0.56
N THR A 177 6.41 18.17 -0.35
CA THR A 177 5.85 17.91 0.99
C THR A 177 6.82 17.15 1.89
N ILE A 178 7.61 16.21 1.34
CA ILE A 178 8.51 15.35 2.13
C ILE A 178 9.98 15.79 2.09
N LYS A 179 10.33 16.91 1.45
CA LYS A 179 11.73 17.31 1.20
C LYS A 179 12.60 17.50 2.45
N ASP A 180 11.97 17.87 3.58
CA ASP A 180 12.67 18.26 4.81
C ASP A 180 12.72 17.12 5.84
N ILE A 181 12.44 15.88 5.44
CA ILE A 181 12.46 14.73 6.34
C ILE A 181 13.50 13.70 5.90
N ASP A 182 13.97 12.95 6.88
CA ASP A 182 14.84 11.81 6.65
C ASP A 182 14.01 10.65 6.08
N LEU A 183 14.41 10.17 4.89
CA LEU A 183 13.74 9.09 4.16
C LEU A 183 14.46 7.73 4.32
N ASP A 184 15.58 7.69 5.02
CA ASP A 184 16.32 6.46 5.23
C ASP A 184 15.44 5.41 5.91
N ASP A 185 15.52 4.18 5.43
CA ASP A 185 14.74 3.04 5.90
C ASP A 185 13.21 3.13 5.69
N LEU A 186 12.71 4.18 5.01
CA LEU A 186 11.29 4.31 4.72
C LEU A 186 10.91 3.72 3.35
N LEU A 187 9.73 3.11 3.30
CA LEU A 187 9.10 2.74 2.05
C LEU A 187 8.36 3.94 1.46
N ILE A 188 8.85 4.42 0.34
CA ILE A 188 8.23 5.55 -0.38
C ILE A 188 7.49 4.99 -1.58
N HIS A 189 6.18 5.13 -1.60
CA HIS A 189 5.38 4.48 -2.63
C HIS A 189 4.19 5.30 -3.13
N ALA A 190 4.11 5.44 -4.44
CA ALA A 190 3.01 6.11 -5.13
C ALA A 190 2.46 5.30 -6.29
N ASP A 191 3.35 4.53 -6.96
CA ASP A 191 3.01 3.79 -8.17
C ASP A 191 1.75 2.93 -7.98
N ASN A 192 0.90 2.99 -8.97
CA ASN A 192 -0.24 2.10 -9.16
C ASN A 192 -0.05 1.28 -10.46
N SER A 193 -1.03 0.49 -10.85
CA SER A 193 -0.95 -0.33 -12.06
C SER A 193 -0.64 0.47 -13.32
N GLY A 194 -1.22 1.65 -13.49
CA GLY A 194 -0.99 2.52 -14.66
C GLY A 194 0.43 3.08 -14.68
N SER A 195 0.90 3.62 -13.57
CA SER A 195 2.22 4.25 -13.47
C SER A 195 3.38 3.26 -13.43
N SER A 196 3.15 2.01 -13.06
CA SER A 196 4.21 0.99 -12.92
C SER A 196 4.99 0.71 -14.21
N PHE A 197 4.45 1.10 -15.36
CA PHE A 197 5.11 0.96 -16.67
C PHE A 197 6.09 2.08 -16.98
N TYR A 198 6.04 3.21 -16.29
CA TYR A 198 6.77 4.42 -16.66
C TYR A 198 8.00 4.73 -15.80
N ASN A 199 8.11 4.14 -14.60
CA ASN A 199 9.19 4.40 -13.65
C ASN A 199 9.48 5.91 -13.48
N PHE A 200 8.47 6.69 -13.17
CA PHE A 200 8.48 8.14 -13.17
C PHE A 200 9.55 8.79 -12.29
N ASP A 201 9.83 8.22 -11.11
CA ASP A 201 10.76 8.84 -10.17
C ASP A 201 11.48 7.79 -9.31
N PRO A 202 12.82 7.89 -9.15
CA PRO A 202 13.62 6.95 -8.36
C PRO A 202 13.41 7.08 -6.85
N THR A 203 12.75 8.12 -6.36
CA THR A 203 12.42 8.28 -4.93
C THR A 203 11.50 7.16 -4.45
N PHE A 204 10.61 6.65 -5.35
CA PHE A 204 9.73 5.55 -5.02
C PHE A 204 10.46 4.21 -5.07
N ASN A 205 10.42 3.45 -3.97
CA ASN A 205 11.12 2.17 -3.83
C ASN A 205 10.18 0.96 -3.72
N LEU A 206 8.86 1.19 -3.64
CA LEU A 206 7.83 0.15 -3.64
C LEU A 206 6.73 0.51 -4.66
N SER A 207 6.35 -0.43 -5.53
CA SER A 207 5.28 -0.25 -6.52
C SER A 207 4.06 -1.10 -6.17
N ARG A 208 2.87 -0.45 -6.10
CA ARG A 208 1.61 -1.13 -5.75
C ARG A 208 0.82 -1.47 -7.00
N VAL A 209 0.82 -2.71 -7.38
CA VAL A 209 0.16 -3.20 -8.61
C VAL A 209 -0.94 -4.22 -8.29
N GLY A 210 -2.00 -4.24 -9.08
CA GLY A 210 -3.12 -5.16 -8.88
C GLY A 210 -3.83 -5.51 -10.18
N LEU A 211 -4.32 -4.51 -10.92
CA LEU A 211 -5.09 -4.72 -12.16
C LEU A 211 -4.24 -5.21 -13.35
N THR A 212 -2.93 -5.10 -13.26
CA THR A 212 -1.98 -5.46 -14.35
C THR A 212 -1.36 -6.85 -14.18
N VAL A 213 -1.80 -7.60 -13.19
CA VAL A 213 -1.25 -8.94 -12.89
C VAL A 213 -2.11 -10.06 -13.43
#